data_67ea5b8e5d513240ef76eae59c678e35
#
_entry.id   67ea5b8e5d513240ef76eae59c678e35
#
_cell.length_a   1.000
_cell.length_b   1.000
_cell.length_c   1.000
_cell.angle_alpha   90.00
_cell.angle_beta   90.00
_cell.angle_gamma   90.00
#
_symmetry.space_group_name_H-M   'P 1'
#
loop_
_entity.id
_entity.type
_entity.pdbx_description
1 polymer ?
#
loop_
_entity_poly.entity_id
_entity_poly.type
_entity_poly.pdbx_seq_one_letter_code
_entity_poly.pdbx_strand_id
1 'polypeptide(L)' 'MAGWHPLKRREFIRRLRALGFNGPHRGTRHEFLVFGQKRQTVPSNPDYSLPQLKMLLRQVEAVLGRKITSDEWDRL' A
#
# COMPACT_ATOMS: atom_id res chain seq x y z
N MET A 1 -15.51 -10.44 9.18
CA MET A 1 -15.14 -11.25 8.04
C MET A 1 -14.10 -10.55 7.18
N ALA A 2 -13.06 -11.23 6.87
CA ALA A 2 -12.00 -10.66 6.05
C ALA A 2 -12.44 -10.54 4.60
N GLY A 3 -12.01 -9.49 3.94
CA GLY A 3 -12.27 -9.25 2.54
C GLY A 3 -11.58 -7.98 2.12
N TRP A 4 -11.52 -7.77 0.83
CA TRP A 4 -10.89 -6.57 0.30
C TRP A 4 -11.95 -5.48 0.18
N HIS A 5 -11.63 -4.28 0.68
CA HIS A 5 -12.53 -3.14 0.69
C HIS A 5 -11.84 -1.91 0.13
N PRO A 6 -12.59 -0.96 -0.46
CA PRO A 6 -12.03 0.35 -0.76
C PRO A 6 -11.37 0.95 0.48
N LEU A 7 -10.34 1.75 0.28
CA LEU A 7 -9.53 2.22 1.39
C LEU A 7 -9.12 3.67 1.16
N LYS A 8 -9.02 4.43 2.23
CA LYS A 8 -8.47 5.78 2.14
C LYS A 8 -6.96 5.73 1.97
N ARG A 9 -6.43 6.68 1.21
CA ARG A 9 -5.00 6.80 0.97
C ARG A 9 -4.20 6.81 2.27
N ARG A 10 -4.64 7.59 3.25
CA ARG A 10 -3.93 7.69 4.54
C ARG A 10 -3.88 6.35 5.26
N GLU A 11 -4.93 5.55 5.15
CA GLU A 11 -4.97 4.23 5.78
C GLU A 11 -4.07 3.24 5.03
N PHE A 12 -4.02 3.33 3.71
CA PHE A 12 -3.09 2.55 2.91
C PHE A 12 -1.65 2.82 3.34
N ILE A 13 -1.29 4.08 3.48
CA ILE A 13 0.05 4.48 3.94
C ILE A 13 0.33 3.92 5.32
N ARG A 14 -0.63 4.04 6.24
CA ARG A 14 -0.46 3.54 7.60
C ARG A 14 -0.18 2.03 7.61
N ARG A 15 -0.93 1.28 6.78
CA ARG A 15 -0.73 -0.17 6.70
C ARG A 15 0.60 -0.55 6.07
N LEU A 16 1.05 0.18 5.06
CA LEU A 16 2.38 -0.06 4.50
C LEU A 16 3.47 0.19 5.54
N ARG A 17 3.32 1.22 6.36
CA ARG A 17 4.29 1.46 7.44
C ARG A 17 4.27 0.34 8.47
N ALA A 18 3.11 -0.21 8.77
CA ALA A 18 3.00 -1.37 9.66
C ALA A 18 3.69 -2.61 9.06
N LEU A 19 3.73 -2.73 7.75
CA LEU A 19 4.44 -3.80 7.06
C LEU A 19 5.96 -3.59 7.03
N GLY A 20 6.43 -2.41 7.42
CA GLY A 20 7.87 -2.11 7.45
C GLY A 20 8.33 -1.12 6.41
N PHE A 21 7.42 -0.52 5.66
CA PHE A 21 7.79 0.53 4.71
C PHE A 21 8.11 1.82 5.43
N ASN A 22 9.01 2.60 4.86
CA ASN A 22 9.38 3.93 5.35
C ASN A 22 8.81 5.01 4.44
N GLY A 23 8.42 6.12 5.03
CA GLY A 23 7.89 7.25 4.30
C GLY A 23 6.55 7.70 4.85
N PRO A 24 5.81 8.48 4.08
CA PRO A 24 6.02 8.74 2.64
C PRO A 24 7.12 9.77 2.37
N HIS A 25 7.78 9.59 1.24
CA HIS A 25 8.77 10.53 0.73
C HIS A 25 8.19 11.26 -0.48
N ARG A 26 8.68 12.45 -0.73
CA ARG A 26 8.22 13.25 -1.86
C ARG A 26 8.93 12.79 -3.14
N GLY A 27 8.14 12.42 -4.15
CA GLY A 27 8.64 12.13 -5.48
C GLY A 27 8.38 13.28 -6.44
N THR A 28 8.65 13.05 -7.73
CA THR A 28 8.44 14.05 -8.76
C THR A 28 6.96 14.31 -9.01
N ARG A 29 6.14 13.26 -9.05
CA ARG A 29 4.69 13.34 -9.31
C ARG A 29 3.87 12.82 -8.14
N HIS A 30 4.35 11.77 -7.49
CA HIS A 30 3.63 11.09 -6.42
C HIS A 30 4.57 10.86 -5.27
N GLU A 31 4.01 10.84 -4.08
CA GLU A 31 4.74 10.34 -2.92
C GLU A 31 4.98 8.85 -3.06
N PHE A 32 5.98 8.36 -2.34
CA PHE A 32 6.30 6.93 -2.34
C PHE A 32 6.80 6.49 -0.97
N LEU A 33 6.66 5.20 -0.70
CA LEU A 33 7.27 4.58 0.47
C LEU A 33 8.36 3.63 0.00
N VAL A 34 9.28 3.31 0.89
CA VAL A 34 10.45 2.50 0.57
C VAL A 34 10.47 1.27 1.46
N PHE A 35 10.72 0.12 0.85
CA PHE A 35 10.98 -1.12 1.56
C PHE A 35 12.30 -1.70 1.02
N GLY A 36 13.33 -1.69 1.86
CA GLY A 36 14.67 -2.02 1.40
C GLY A 36 15.13 -1.01 0.34
N GLN A 37 15.43 -1.50 -0.85
CA GLN A 37 15.86 -0.66 -1.96
C GLN A 37 14.75 -0.44 -3.00
N LYS A 38 13.54 -0.86 -2.70
CA LYS A 38 12.42 -0.77 -3.63
C LYS A 38 11.42 0.27 -3.18
N ARG A 39 10.75 0.88 -4.15
CA ARG A 39 9.77 1.92 -3.91
C ARG A 39 8.36 1.44 -4.18
N GLN A 40 7.42 1.97 -3.41
CA GLN A 40 6.00 1.81 -3.68
C GLN A 40 5.38 3.18 -3.84
N THR A 41 4.92 3.50 -5.05
CA THR A 41 4.25 4.75 -5.34
C THR A 41 2.88 4.79 -4.66
N VAL A 42 2.53 5.95 -4.17
CA VAL A 42 1.24 6.18 -3.50
C VAL A 42 0.48 7.23 -4.31
N PRO A 43 -0.53 6.83 -5.10
CA PRO A 43 -1.32 7.79 -5.86
C PRO A 43 -1.93 8.87 -4.97
N SER A 44 -2.07 10.07 -5.51
CA SER A 44 -2.44 11.25 -4.73
C SER A 44 -3.94 11.35 -4.44
N ASN A 45 -4.80 10.63 -5.15
CA ASN A 45 -6.24 10.67 -4.86
C ASN A 45 -6.51 10.18 -3.44
N PRO A 46 -7.44 10.83 -2.70
CA PRO A 46 -7.62 10.54 -1.27
C PRO A 46 -8.31 9.23 -0.96
N ASP A 47 -9.03 8.67 -1.91
CA ASP A 47 -9.77 7.43 -1.73
C ASP A 47 -9.42 6.47 -2.85
N TYR A 48 -9.07 5.24 -2.48
CA TYR A 48 -8.76 4.18 -3.43
C TYR A 48 -9.96 3.27 -3.58
N SER A 49 -10.45 3.16 -4.82
CA SER A 49 -11.47 2.17 -5.15
C SER A 49 -10.91 0.76 -4.96
N LEU A 50 -11.78 -0.23 -4.88
CA LEU A 50 -11.33 -1.61 -4.73
C LEU A 50 -10.44 -2.06 -5.91
N PRO A 51 -10.77 -1.78 -7.18
CA PRO A 51 -9.84 -2.12 -8.27
C PRO A 51 -8.48 -1.43 -8.15
N GLN A 52 -8.46 -0.16 -7.77
CA GLN A 52 -7.20 0.56 -7.57
C GLN A 52 -6.39 -0.04 -6.43
N LEU A 53 -7.06 -0.35 -5.31
CA LEU A 53 -6.39 -0.99 -4.18
C LEU A 53 -5.78 -2.33 -4.57
N LYS A 54 -6.51 -3.16 -5.31
CA LYS A 54 -6.01 -4.46 -5.75
C LYS A 54 -4.79 -4.32 -6.66
N MET A 55 -4.80 -3.32 -7.55
CA MET A 55 -3.64 -3.03 -8.39
C MET A 55 -2.42 -2.65 -7.52
N LEU A 56 -2.63 -1.77 -6.55
CA LEU A 56 -1.55 -1.34 -5.66
C LEU A 56 -1.04 -2.49 -4.80
N LEU A 57 -1.92 -3.37 -4.34
CA LEU A 57 -1.53 -4.53 -3.53
C LEU A 57 -0.65 -5.50 -4.32
N ARG A 58 -0.91 -5.67 -5.62
CA ARG A 58 -0.01 -6.48 -6.45
C ARG A 58 1.38 -5.89 -6.51
N GLN A 59 1.48 -4.56 -6.59
CA GLN A 59 2.77 -3.88 -6.56
C GLN A 59 3.45 -4.06 -5.22
N VAL A 60 2.71 -3.89 -4.12
CA VAL A 60 3.24 -4.09 -2.76
C VAL A 60 3.74 -5.52 -2.58
N GLU A 61 2.98 -6.50 -3.04
CA GLU A 61 3.41 -7.90 -2.98
C GLU A 61 4.71 -8.13 -3.73
N ALA A 62 4.85 -7.49 -4.91
CA ALA A 62 6.10 -7.60 -5.67
C ALA A 62 7.27 -6.99 -4.92
N VAL A 63 7.05 -5.85 -4.25
CA VAL A 63 8.08 -5.21 -3.44
C VAL A 63 8.47 -6.10 -2.25
N LEU A 64 7.48 -6.66 -1.56
CA LEU A 64 7.71 -7.53 -0.40
C LEU A 64 8.27 -8.89 -0.78
N GLY A 65 8.02 -9.34 -1.99
CA GLY A 65 8.40 -10.69 -2.43
C GLY A 65 7.49 -11.78 -1.89
N ARG A 66 6.27 -11.44 -1.48
CA ARG A 66 5.31 -12.42 -0.97
C ARG A 66 3.89 -11.92 -1.13
N LYS A 67 2.94 -12.83 -1.02
CA LYS A 67 1.52 -12.49 -1.05
C LYS A 67 1.05 -11.97 0.29
N ILE A 68 0.02 -11.12 0.24
CA ILE A 68 -0.65 -10.59 1.43
C ILE A 68 -2.09 -11.12 1.40
N THR A 69 -2.49 -11.80 2.46
CA THR A 69 -3.89 -12.25 2.59
C THR A 69 -4.75 -11.09 3.08
N SER A 70 -6.05 -11.15 2.82
CA SER A 70 -6.96 -10.13 3.33
C SER A 70 -6.98 -10.11 4.85
N ASP A 71 -6.83 -11.26 5.50
CA ASP A 71 -6.74 -11.33 6.96
C ASP A 71 -5.52 -10.57 7.48
N GLU A 72 -4.36 -10.79 6.89
CA GLU A 72 -3.15 -10.07 7.27
C GLU A 72 -3.34 -8.56 7.08
N TRP A 73 -3.88 -8.18 5.93
CA TRP A 73 -4.11 -6.77 5.59
C TRP A 73 -5.03 -6.09 6.60
N ASP A 74 -6.10 -6.78 6.99
CA ASP A 74 -7.07 -6.23 7.94
C ASP A 74 -6.52 -6.09 9.36
N ARG A 75 -5.49 -6.85 9.70
CA ARG A 75 -4.87 -6.80 11.03
C ARG A 75 -3.78 -5.75 11.17
N LEU A 76 -3.43 -5.10 10.09
CA LEU A 76 -2.36 -4.08 10.13
C LEU A 76 -2.79 -2.80 10.84
#